data_68dd7e4a21d6f7014ddd06acfe4655e1
#
_entry.id   68dd7e4a21d6f7014ddd06acfe4655e1
#
_cell.length_a   1.000
_cell.length_b   1.000
_cell.length_c   1.000
_cell.angle_alpha   90.00
_cell.angle_beta   90.00
_cell.angle_gamma   90.00
#
_symmetry.space_group_name_H-M   'P 1'
#
loop_
_entity.id
_entity.type
_entity.pdbx_description
1 polymer ?
#
loop_
_entity_poly.entity_id
_entity_poly.type
_entity_poly.pdbx_seq_one_letter_code
_entity_poly.pdbx_strand_id
1 'polypeptide(L)'
;MESTTLLPRHDFLSRDLLSRRREAAPLVSLLVLLTCPLTAAGPQDRTVSVLYAGSLGAVMEKGVGPAFVQATGIKYEGEAQGSLGAARMIRDHVRTPDVFVSADPSVNEAVLMGSKNGSLVQWYMILASSSLVIGYNPNGKFGPKFREAAMHKVPWYEILETPGVRFGRGDPSIDPKGYRTLFLFRLAGQYYRRPELSGLLGDPENPAQVFPEIVLMGRVESGQFDAGVFYKHELAGHQLSYIELPPEINLGDPRFAASYARESHTTPSGEHIAGSPILLTVTIPETARHREAGLAFARFLLSSGKLLEQFGLGKVEHQVGGDVASVPPELRALSAGAFKP
;
A
#
# COMPACT_ATOMS: atom_id res chain seq x y z
N MET A 1 18.56 38.96 59.26
CA MET A 1 19.22 40.18 58.82
C MET A 1 18.37 40.63 57.59
N GLU A 2 17.34 41.47 57.90
CA GLU A 2 17.32 42.93 57.89
C GLU A 2 17.67 43.44 56.47
N SER A 3 16.90 44.28 55.79
CA SER A 3 16.08 45.44 56.17
C SER A 3 15.35 45.87 54.90
N THR A 4 14.07 46.04 54.83
CA THR A 4 13.21 47.21 55.09
C THR A 4 13.67 48.53 54.48
N THR A 5 12.83 49.20 53.68
CA THR A 5 12.40 50.62 53.79
C THR A 5 11.61 50.99 52.50
N LEU A 6 10.33 51.16 52.50
CA LEU A 6 9.43 52.31 52.77
C LEU A 6 9.42 53.47 51.79
N LEU A 7 8.18 53.74 51.38
CA LEU A 7 7.55 54.83 50.62
C LEU A 7 7.92 56.26 51.09
N PRO A 8 7.50 57.37 50.38
CA PRO A 8 6.21 57.94 50.71
C PRO A 8 5.38 58.56 49.57
N ARG A 9 4.11 58.77 49.90
CA ARG A 9 3.05 59.56 49.27
C ARG A 9 3.37 61.05 49.28
N HIS A 10 2.76 61.78 48.31
CA HIS A 10 2.11 63.04 48.65
C HIS A 10 1.01 63.44 47.63
N ASP A 11 -0.12 63.77 48.23
CA ASP A 11 -1.31 64.44 47.66
C ASP A 11 -1.01 65.89 47.29
N PHE A 12 -1.80 66.53 46.41
CA PHE A 12 -2.64 67.66 46.73
C PHE A 12 -3.48 68.17 45.56
N LEU A 13 -4.71 68.33 45.86
CA LEU A 13 -5.88 69.07 45.36
C LEU A 13 -5.63 70.42 44.65
N SER A 14 -6.42 70.81 43.65
CA SER A 14 -7.59 71.66 43.83
C SER A 14 -8.12 72.18 42.44
N ARG A 15 -9.40 72.10 42.31
CA ARG A 15 -10.45 73.04 41.82
C ARG A 15 -9.98 74.25 40.98
N ASP A 16 -10.62 74.45 39.79
CA ASP A 16 -11.65 75.46 39.70
C ASP A 16 -12.48 75.44 38.38
N LEU A 17 -13.63 75.99 38.52
CA LEU A 17 -14.85 76.01 37.79
C LEU A 17 -14.89 76.98 36.56
N LEU A 18 -15.90 76.67 35.68
CA LEU A 18 -16.71 77.60 34.81
C LEU A 18 -16.08 78.00 33.45
N SER A 19 -16.68 77.86 32.33
CA SER A 19 -18.00 78.19 31.82
C SER A 19 -18.06 78.06 30.28
N ARG A 20 -19.18 77.55 29.81
CA ARG A 20 -19.89 77.89 28.56
C ARG A 20 -19.13 77.81 27.21
N ARG A 21 -19.55 76.97 26.33
CA ARG A 21 -20.40 77.26 25.16
C ARG A 21 -20.78 76.00 24.42
N ARG A 22 -22.06 75.85 24.10
CA ARG A 22 -22.68 74.91 23.17
C ARG A 22 -22.35 75.37 21.78
N GLU A 23 -21.68 74.59 21.01
CA GLU A 23 -21.73 74.62 19.55
C GLU A 23 -22.05 73.23 19.05
N ALA A 24 -23.14 73.12 18.28
CA ALA A 24 -23.58 71.88 17.64
C ALA A 24 -22.64 71.55 16.46
N ALA A 25 -21.99 70.44 16.50
CA ALA A 25 -21.26 69.90 15.36
C ALA A 25 -22.04 68.69 14.79
N PRO A 26 -22.11 68.52 13.48
CA PRO A 26 -22.94 67.53 12.84
C PRO A 26 -22.39 66.07 13.07
N LEU A 27 -23.33 65.18 13.39
CA LEU A 27 -23.08 63.74 13.43
C LEU A 27 -22.71 63.26 12.03
N VAL A 28 -21.41 63.08 11.75
CA VAL A 28 -20.93 62.26 10.64
C VAL A 28 -20.96 60.84 11.13
N SER A 29 -22.00 60.10 10.74
CA SER A 29 -22.04 58.63 10.93
C SER A 29 -20.95 58.00 10.08
N LEU A 30 -19.84 57.72 10.69
CA LEU A 30 -18.78 56.89 10.10
C LEU A 30 -19.24 55.44 10.10
N LEU A 31 -19.82 55.01 8.97
CA LEU A 31 -20.14 53.61 8.70
C LEU A 31 -18.80 52.85 8.53
N VAL A 32 -18.27 52.35 9.62
CA VAL A 32 -17.14 51.40 9.56
C VAL A 32 -17.68 50.11 8.99
N LEU A 33 -17.55 49.92 7.66
CA LEU A 33 -17.65 48.63 7.02
C LEU A 33 -16.55 47.74 7.63
N LEU A 34 -16.94 46.89 8.61
CA LEU A 34 -16.12 45.74 9.02
C LEU A 34 -16.01 44.81 7.81
N THR A 35 -15.05 45.06 6.93
CA THR A 35 -14.58 44.06 6.00
C THR A 35 -13.87 43.01 6.85
N CYS A 36 -14.63 42.01 7.31
CA CYS A 36 -14.05 40.77 7.82
C CYS A 36 -13.13 40.24 6.69
N PRO A 37 -11.81 40.18 6.84
CA PRO A 37 -11.02 39.48 5.85
C PRO A 37 -11.51 38.04 5.90
N LEU A 38 -12.12 37.57 4.79
CA LEU A 38 -12.25 36.14 4.54
C LEU A 38 -10.82 35.64 4.51
N THR A 39 -10.27 35.22 5.67
CA THR A 39 -9.05 34.48 5.72
C THR A 39 -9.35 33.22 4.93
N ALA A 40 -8.97 33.21 3.66
CA ALA A 40 -8.78 31.97 2.94
C ALA A 40 -7.92 31.12 3.88
N ALA A 41 -8.49 30.06 4.42
CA ALA A 41 -7.73 29.09 5.18
C ALA A 41 -6.54 28.75 4.28
N GLY A 42 -5.33 29.15 4.71
CA GLY A 42 -4.11 28.78 4.02
C GLY A 42 -4.12 27.27 3.79
N PRO A 43 -3.31 26.73 2.91
CA PRO A 43 -3.26 25.31 2.71
C PRO A 43 -3.11 24.66 4.08
N GLN A 44 -4.22 24.14 4.63
CA GLN A 44 -4.15 23.31 5.82
C GLN A 44 -3.12 22.24 5.50
N ASP A 45 -2.24 21.97 6.44
CA ASP A 45 -1.19 20.96 6.38
C ASP A 45 -1.89 19.58 6.29
N ARG A 46 -2.55 19.33 5.12
CA ARG A 46 -3.30 18.10 4.87
C ARG A 46 -2.32 17.03 4.51
N THR A 47 -2.30 15.99 5.29
CA THR A 47 -1.47 14.80 5.07
C THR A 47 -2.38 13.61 4.81
N VAL A 48 -1.97 12.72 3.92
CA VAL A 48 -2.56 11.39 3.76
C VAL A 48 -1.54 10.34 4.18
N SER A 49 -1.92 9.45 5.08
CA SER A 49 -1.13 8.28 5.46
C SER A 49 -1.59 7.06 4.67
N VAL A 50 -0.67 6.40 3.98
CA VAL A 50 -0.96 5.26 3.11
C VAL A 50 -0.14 4.06 3.55
N LEU A 51 -0.81 3.01 4.03
CA LEU A 51 -0.20 1.72 4.31
C LEU A 51 -0.39 0.81 3.09
N TYR A 52 0.69 0.30 2.50
CA TYR A 52 0.62 -0.42 1.24
C TYR A 52 1.50 -1.67 1.20
N ALA A 53 1.13 -2.61 0.32
CA ALA A 53 1.90 -3.82 0.05
C ALA A 53 3.35 -3.49 -0.33
N GLY A 54 4.34 -4.12 0.29
CA GLY A 54 5.76 -3.86 0.10
C GLY A 54 6.21 -3.93 -1.36
N SER A 55 5.59 -4.80 -2.16
CA SER A 55 5.79 -4.92 -3.61
C SER A 55 5.47 -3.63 -4.40
N LEU A 56 4.69 -2.72 -3.83
CA LEU A 56 4.36 -1.43 -4.44
C LEU A 56 5.34 -0.30 -4.09
N GLY A 57 6.45 -0.58 -3.38
CA GLY A 57 7.38 0.44 -2.92
C GLY A 57 7.83 1.40 -4.01
N ALA A 58 8.31 0.89 -5.16
CA ALA A 58 8.73 1.73 -6.28
C ALA A 58 7.55 2.51 -6.88
N VAL A 59 6.38 1.87 -7.03
CA VAL A 59 5.16 2.50 -7.56
C VAL A 59 4.73 3.68 -6.70
N MET A 60 4.70 3.48 -5.37
CA MET A 60 4.22 4.48 -4.42
C MET A 60 5.23 5.58 -4.20
N GLU A 61 6.50 5.25 -3.95
CA GLU A 61 7.51 6.23 -3.53
C GLU A 61 8.14 7.00 -4.69
N LYS A 62 8.26 6.38 -5.88
CA LYS A 62 8.86 7.02 -7.05
C LYS A 62 7.83 7.49 -8.09
N GLY A 63 6.60 7.03 -8.01
CA GLY A 63 5.54 7.33 -8.97
C GLY A 63 4.35 8.06 -8.34
N VAL A 64 3.44 7.31 -7.73
CA VAL A 64 2.12 7.80 -7.29
C VAL A 64 2.22 8.89 -6.23
N GLY A 65 3.03 8.69 -5.17
CA GLY A 65 3.17 9.65 -4.08
C GLY A 65 3.62 11.03 -4.56
N PRO A 66 4.77 11.14 -5.26
CA PRO A 66 5.23 12.43 -5.82
C PRO A 66 4.21 13.07 -6.77
N ALA A 67 3.60 12.29 -7.67
CA ALA A 67 2.60 12.81 -8.61
C ALA A 67 1.32 13.28 -7.89
N PHE A 68 0.90 12.61 -6.84
CA PHE A 68 -0.23 13.03 -6.00
C PHE A 68 0.06 14.35 -5.28
N VAL A 69 1.23 14.48 -4.65
CA VAL A 69 1.66 15.74 -3.99
C VAL A 69 1.68 16.88 -4.99
N GLN A 70 2.26 16.66 -6.17
CA GLN A 70 2.29 17.67 -7.24
C GLN A 70 0.89 18.10 -7.71
N ALA A 71 -0.04 17.14 -7.83
CA ALA A 71 -1.39 17.40 -8.34
C ALA A 71 -2.31 18.06 -7.31
N THR A 72 -2.11 17.81 -6.00
CA THR A 72 -3.08 18.16 -4.96
C THR A 72 -2.56 19.11 -3.88
N GLY A 73 -1.24 19.18 -3.71
CA GLY A 73 -0.61 19.87 -2.58
C GLY A 73 -0.80 19.15 -1.22
N ILE A 74 -1.44 17.97 -1.19
CA ILE A 74 -1.60 17.17 0.02
C ILE A 74 -0.30 16.38 0.25
N LYS A 75 0.27 16.45 1.45
CA LYS A 75 1.47 15.69 1.82
C LYS A 75 1.16 14.20 1.80
N TYR A 76 2.05 13.42 1.22
CA TYR A 76 1.98 11.95 1.19
C TYR A 76 2.94 11.34 2.22
N GLU A 77 2.44 10.41 3.02
CA GLU A 77 3.23 9.60 3.94
C GLU A 77 2.93 8.12 3.69
N GLY A 78 3.90 7.43 3.09
CA GLY A 78 3.79 6.02 2.73
C GLY A 78 4.50 5.10 3.74
N GLU A 79 3.90 3.95 4.03
CA GLU A 79 4.53 2.87 4.82
C GLU A 79 4.35 1.53 4.08
N ALA A 80 5.46 0.85 3.78
CA ALA A 80 5.49 -0.44 3.09
C ALA A 80 5.50 -1.60 4.08
N GLN A 81 4.60 -2.59 3.90
CA GLN A 81 4.54 -3.80 4.72
C GLN A 81 3.99 -4.98 3.89
N GLY A 82 4.25 -6.23 4.31
CA GLY A 82 3.51 -7.37 3.78
C GLY A 82 2.01 -7.20 4.06
N SER A 83 1.15 -7.37 3.04
CA SER A 83 -0.27 -6.97 3.12
C SER A 83 -1.02 -7.62 4.27
N LEU A 84 -0.75 -8.89 4.59
CA LEU A 84 -1.42 -9.60 5.67
C LEU A 84 -0.97 -9.06 7.04
N GLY A 85 0.33 -8.79 7.20
CA GLY A 85 0.88 -8.11 8.37
C GLY A 85 0.31 -6.71 8.55
N ALA A 86 0.24 -5.92 7.47
CA ALA A 86 -0.35 -4.59 7.45
C ALA A 86 -1.82 -4.60 7.87
N ALA A 87 -2.62 -5.53 7.34
CA ALA A 87 -4.02 -5.67 7.71
C ALA A 87 -4.20 -6.01 9.20
N ARG A 88 -3.34 -6.87 9.76
CA ARG A 88 -3.35 -7.15 11.21
C ARG A 88 -2.99 -5.92 12.03
N MET A 89 -2.02 -5.11 11.58
CA MET A 89 -1.67 -3.85 12.26
C MET A 89 -2.87 -2.87 12.28
N ILE A 90 -3.69 -2.85 11.23
CA ILE A 90 -4.94 -2.07 11.19
C ILE A 90 -5.96 -2.68 12.16
N ARG A 91 -6.19 -3.99 12.10
CA ARG A 91 -7.13 -4.71 12.96
C ARG A 91 -6.82 -4.50 14.44
N ASP A 92 -5.56 -4.57 14.79
CA ASP A 92 -5.09 -4.50 16.19
C ASP A 92 -4.81 -3.03 16.61
N HIS A 93 -5.23 -2.05 15.79
CA HIS A 93 -5.06 -0.60 16.00
C HIS A 93 -3.61 -0.14 16.23
N VAL A 94 -2.62 -0.90 15.77
CA VAL A 94 -1.19 -0.54 15.76
C VAL A 94 -0.91 0.54 14.71
N ARG A 95 -1.67 0.51 13.62
CA ARG A 95 -1.68 1.54 12.58
C ARG A 95 -3.11 1.96 12.24
N THR A 96 -3.28 3.24 11.96
CA THR A 96 -4.56 3.83 11.54
C THR A 96 -4.35 4.64 10.27
N PRO A 97 -4.05 3.98 9.13
CA PRO A 97 -3.83 4.67 7.86
C PRO A 97 -5.13 5.27 7.33
N ASP A 98 -4.99 6.31 6.49
CA ASP A 98 -6.11 6.89 5.77
C ASP A 98 -6.49 6.04 4.54
N VAL A 99 -5.49 5.35 3.95
CA VAL A 99 -5.69 4.43 2.83
C VAL A 99 -4.91 3.16 3.06
N PHE A 100 -5.51 2.02 2.72
CA PHE A 100 -4.83 0.73 2.69
C PHE A 100 -4.82 0.18 1.26
N VAL A 101 -3.63 -0.22 0.79
CA VAL A 101 -3.43 -0.84 -0.54
C VAL A 101 -2.85 -2.24 -0.36
N SER A 102 -3.64 -3.25 -0.69
CA SER A 102 -3.26 -4.66 -0.53
C SER A 102 -2.90 -5.30 -1.86
N ALA A 103 -1.98 -6.26 -1.83
CA ALA A 103 -1.65 -7.11 -2.97
C ALA A 103 -2.60 -8.31 -3.13
N ASP A 104 -3.65 -8.42 -2.30
CA ASP A 104 -4.62 -9.51 -2.36
C ASP A 104 -5.99 -9.07 -1.83
N PRO A 105 -7.10 -9.28 -2.59
CA PRO A 105 -8.47 -9.07 -2.12
C PRO A 105 -8.78 -9.84 -0.83
N SER A 106 -8.36 -11.11 -0.73
CA SER A 106 -8.64 -11.99 0.40
C SER A 106 -8.09 -11.47 1.73
N VAL A 107 -7.06 -10.62 1.71
CA VAL A 107 -6.54 -9.96 2.92
C VAL A 107 -7.58 -9.03 3.53
N ASN A 108 -8.31 -8.26 2.71
CA ASN A 108 -9.40 -7.42 3.22
C ASN A 108 -10.51 -8.30 3.81
N GLU A 109 -10.90 -9.34 3.10
CA GLU A 109 -12.01 -10.24 3.47
C GLU A 109 -11.70 -11.03 4.76
N ALA A 110 -10.52 -11.61 4.85
CA ALA A 110 -10.14 -12.47 5.97
C ALA A 110 -9.83 -11.70 7.27
N VAL A 111 -9.28 -10.47 7.17
CA VAL A 111 -8.67 -9.78 8.32
C VAL A 111 -9.42 -8.52 8.74
N LEU A 112 -10.05 -7.79 7.81
CA LEU A 112 -10.61 -6.46 8.07
C LEU A 112 -12.13 -6.39 7.95
N MET A 113 -12.73 -7.28 7.13
CA MET A 113 -14.17 -7.28 6.87
C MET A 113 -14.93 -8.19 7.83
N GLY A 114 -16.21 -7.87 7.98
CA GLY A 114 -17.15 -8.64 8.82
C GLY A 114 -17.02 -8.34 10.32
N SER A 115 -18.10 -8.65 11.05
CA SER A 115 -18.25 -8.30 12.47
C SER A 115 -17.18 -8.92 13.38
N LYS A 116 -16.70 -10.12 13.08
CA LYS A 116 -15.61 -10.78 13.82
C LYS A 116 -14.27 -10.05 13.75
N ASN A 117 -14.09 -9.21 12.72
CA ASN A 117 -12.89 -8.39 12.50
C ASN A 117 -13.16 -6.89 12.80
N GLY A 118 -14.26 -6.57 13.50
CA GLY A 118 -14.63 -5.20 13.83
C GLY A 118 -15.18 -4.37 12.66
N SER A 119 -15.44 -5.00 11.49
CA SER A 119 -15.93 -4.33 10.27
C SER A 119 -15.10 -3.08 9.92
N LEU A 120 -13.78 -3.19 10.05
CA LEU A 120 -12.84 -2.07 9.84
C LEU A 120 -12.75 -1.64 8.38
N VAL A 121 -13.16 -2.51 7.45
CA VAL A 121 -13.31 -2.26 6.02
C VAL A 121 -14.65 -2.82 5.58
N GLN A 122 -15.43 -2.05 4.84
CA GLN A 122 -16.71 -2.49 4.30
C GLN A 122 -16.63 -2.79 2.81
N TRP A 123 -15.69 -2.18 2.12
CA TRP A 123 -15.48 -2.31 0.68
C TRP A 123 -13.99 -2.21 0.33
N TYR A 124 -13.63 -2.73 -0.81
CA TYR A 124 -12.38 -2.45 -1.50
C TYR A 124 -12.62 -2.34 -2.99
N MET A 125 -11.74 -1.66 -3.72
CA MET A 125 -11.78 -1.61 -5.18
C MET A 125 -10.56 -2.31 -5.76
N ILE A 126 -10.77 -3.09 -6.83
CA ILE A 126 -9.67 -3.67 -7.60
C ILE A 126 -8.93 -2.54 -8.31
N LEU A 127 -7.63 -2.47 -8.07
CA LEU A 127 -6.74 -1.40 -8.56
C LEU A 127 -6.00 -1.79 -9.83
N ALA A 128 -5.35 -2.95 -9.79
CA ALA A 128 -4.46 -3.44 -10.85
C ALA A 128 -4.26 -4.95 -10.73
N SER A 129 -3.63 -5.56 -11.74
CA SER A 129 -3.22 -6.96 -11.72
C SER A 129 -1.70 -7.11 -11.83
N SER A 130 -1.20 -8.32 -11.51
CA SER A 130 0.19 -8.71 -11.72
C SER A 130 0.30 -10.22 -11.93
N SER A 131 1.52 -10.73 -12.09
CA SER A 131 1.83 -12.15 -12.16
C SER A 131 3.13 -12.46 -11.40
N LEU A 132 3.33 -13.70 -11.01
CA LEU A 132 4.60 -14.15 -10.44
C LEU A 132 5.63 -14.43 -11.53
N VAL A 133 6.87 -14.10 -11.22
CA VAL A 133 8.05 -14.39 -12.03
C VAL A 133 9.20 -14.88 -11.13
N ILE A 134 10.19 -15.56 -11.73
CA ILE A 134 11.46 -15.82 -11.04
C ILE A 134 12.42 -14.71 -11.41
N GLY A 135 12.63 -13.77 -10.48
CA GLY A 135 13.66 -12.74 -10.63
C GLY A 135 15.04 -13.29 -10.27
N TYR A 136 16.07 -12.93 -11.00
CA TYR A 136 17.43 -13.41 -10.77
C TYR A 136 18.48 -12.31 -11.00
N ASN A 137 19.63 -12.46 -10.35
CA ASN A 137 20.78 -11.59 -10.59
C ASN A 137 21.52 -12.02 -11.87
N PRO A 138 21.46 -11.24 -12.96
CA PRO A 138 22.10 -11.60 -14.23
C PRO A 138 23.63 -11.63 -14.15
N ASN A 139 24.20 -10.93 -13.16
CA ASN A 139 25.65 -10.81 -12.93
C ASN A 139 26.17 -11.80 -11.87
N GLY A 140 25.26 -12.56 -11.22
CA GLY A 140 25.60 -13.55 -10.23
C GLY A 140 26.22 -14.83 -10.85
N LYS A 141 26.80 -15.68 -10.01
CA LYS A 141 27.43 -16.95 -10.41
C LYS A 141 26.55 -17.81 -11.31
N PHE A 142 25.25 -17.86 -11.04
CA PHE A 142 24.28 -18.66 -11.77
C PHE A 142 23.51 -17.85 -12.83
N GLY A 143 23.79 -16.56 -13.00
CA GLY A 143 23.15 -15.66 -13.96
C GLY A 143 23.10 -16.20 -15.40
N PRO A 144 24.20 -16.77 -15.95
CA PRO A 144 24.17 -17.38 -17.28
C PRO A 144 23.14 -18.52 -17.42
N LYS A 145 23.02 -19.41 -16.41
CA LYS A 145 22.03 -20.50 -16.40
C LYS A 145 20.59 -19.97 -16.35
N PHE A 146 20.32 -18.99 -15.47
CA PHE A 146 19.00 -18.34 -15.40
C PHE A 146 18.63 -17.63 -16.71
N ARG A 147 19.62 -17.07 -17.41
CA ARG A 147 19.40 -16.47 -18.75
C ARG A 147 19.00 -17.52 -19.78
N GLU A 148 19.57 -18.72 -19.73
CA GLU A 148 19.16 -19.83 -20.58
C GLU A 148 17.71 -20.26 -20.30
N ALA A 149 17.30 -20.28 -19.02
CA ALA A 149 15.92 -20.54 -18.65
C ALA A 149 14.96 -19.42 -19.11
N ALA A 150 15.37 -18.16 -19.02
CA ALA A 150 14.59 -17.03 -19.53
C ALA A 150 14.39 -17.09 -21.06
N MET A 151 15.31 -17.75 -21.76
CA MET A 151 15.21 -18.07 -23.21
C MET A 151 14.52 -19.42 -23.50
N HIS A 152 13.92 -20.05 -22.48
CA HIS A 152 13.27 -21.39 -22.56
C HIS A 152 14.16 -22.53 -23.05
N LYS A 153 15.50 -22.42 -22.89
CA LYS A 153 16.45 -23.46 -23.31
C LYS A 153 16.58 -24.58 -22.27
N VAL A 154 16.37 -24.25 -21.01
CA VAL A 154 16.38 -25.18 -19.87
C VAL A 154 15.21 -24.85 -18.94
N PRO A 155 14.67 -25.84 -18.22
CA PRO A 155 13.63 -25.58 -17.22
C PRO A 155 14.19 -24.75 -16.05
N TRP A 156 13.44 -23.72 -15.60
CA TRP A 156 13.87 -22.85 -14.53
C TRP A 156 14.07 -23.57 -13.19
N TYR A 157 13.28 -24.59 -12.92
CA TYR A 157 13.34 -25.35 -11.68
C TYR A 157 14.60 -26.23 -11.58
N GLU A 158 15.14 -26.73 -12.69
CA GLU A 158 16.39 -27.47 -12.69
C GLU A 158 17.57 -26.61 -12.23
N ILE A 159 17.49 -25.30 -12.43
CA ILE A 159 18.52 -24.39 -11.94
C ILE A 159 18.42 -24.27 -10.42
N LEU A 160 17.20 -24.22 -9.88
CA LEU A 160 17.00 -24.17 -8.43
C LEU A 160 17.44 -25.46 -7.73
N GLU A 161 17.40 -26.59 -8.43
CA GLU A 161 17.92 -27.88 -7.95
C GLU A 161 19.47 -27.94 -7.97
N THR A 162 20.14 -26.98 -8.64
CA THR A 162 21.61 -26.97 -8.75
C THR A 162 22.24 -26.71 -7.37
N PRO A 163 23.17 -27.55 -6.88
CA PRO A 163 23.86 -27.35 -5.61
C PRO A 163 24.52 -25.97 -5.51
N GLY A 164 24.24 -25.27 -4.41
CA GLY A 164 24.79 -23.95 -4.11
C GLY A 164 24.01 -22.78 -4.68
N VAL A 165 22.90 -22.99 -5.39
CA VAL A 165 21.95 -21.94 -5.73
C VAL A 165 21.22 -21.52 -4.45
N ARG A 166 21.19 -20.20 -4.22
CA ARG A 166 20.50 -19.59 -3.08
C ARG A 166 19.25 -18.92 -3.61
N PHE A 167 18.11 -19.40 -3.13
CA PHE A 167 16.79 -18.94 -3.55
C PHE A 167 16.06 -18.27 -2.39
N GLY A 168 15.47 -17.08 -2.62
CA GLY A 168 14.73 -16.33 -1.63
C GLY A 168 13.24 -16.19 -1.98
N ARG A 169 12.40 -16.08 -0.96
CA ARG A 169 10.95 -15.89 -1.10
C ARG A 169 10.36 -15.11 0.07
N GLY A 170 9.16 -14.57 -0.13
CA GLY A 170 8.41 -13.88 0.92
C GLY A 170 7.96 -14.83 2.03
N ASP A 171 7.62 -14.25 3.17
CA ASP A 171 7.08 -14.94 4.34
C ASP A 171 5.59 -15.22 4.16
N PRO A 172 5.15 -16.50 4.09
CA PRO A 172 3.75 -16.84 3.85
C PRO A 172 2.81 -16.48 5.02
N SER A 173 3.36 -16.19 6.19
CA SER A 173 2.58 -15.83 7.36
C SER A 173 2.15 -14.36 7.39
N ILE A 174 2.82 -13.48 6.61
CA ILE A 174 2.58 -12.04 6.64
C ILE A 174 2.42 -11.40 5.24
N ASP A 175 2.72 -12.14 4.17
CA ASP A 175 2.86 -11.59 2.81
C ASP A 175 2.15 -12.48 1.78
N PRO A 176 1.25 -11.89 0.94
CA PRO A 176 0.62 -12.60 -0.17
C PRO A 176 1.61 -13.26 -1.13
N LYS A 177 2.73 -12.65 -1.46
CA LYS A 177 3.77 -13.24 -2.30
C LYS A 177 4.37 -14.50 -1.67
N GLY A 178 4.47 -14.53 -0.35
CA GLY A 178 4.94 -15.69 0.41
C GLY A 178 4.05 -16.92 0.19
N TYR A 179 2.75 -16.85 0.50
CA TYR A 179 1.85 -17.99 0.28
C TYR A 179 1.60 -18.27 -1.20
N ARG A 180 1.61 -17.27 -2.07
CA ARG A 180 1.52 -17.46 -3.53
C ARG A 180 2.74 -18.18 -4.09
N THR A 181 3.92 -18.03 -3.47
CA THR A 181 5.07 -18.86 -3.83
C THR A 181 4.81 -20.34 -3.53
N LEU A 182 4.13 -20.67 -2.41
CA LEU A 182 3.75 -22.05 -2.12
C LEU A 182 2.79 -22.59 -3.19
N PHE A 183 1.80 -21.78 -3.60
CA PHE A 183 0.87 -22.14 -4.68
C PHE A 183 1.58 -22.34 -6.01
N LEU A 184 2.47 -21.41 -6.39
CA LEU A 184 3.28 -21.51 -7.61
C LEU A 184 3.99 -22.85 -7.71
N PHE A 185 4.69 -23.28 -6.66
CA PHE A 185 5.45 -24.53 -6.71
C PHE A 185 4.58 -25.78 -6.74
N ARG A 186 3.40 -25.75 -6.08
CA ARG A 186 2.42 -26.85 -6.17
C ARG A 186 1.80 -26.91 -7.56
N LEU A 187 1.39 -25.78 -8.12
CA LEU A 187 0.89 -25.69 -9.50
C LEU A 187 1.94 -26.10 -10.52
N ALA A 188 3.21 -25.69 -10.33
CA ALA A 188 4.33 -26.12 -11.16
C ALA A 188 4.54 -27.64 -11.11
N GLY A 189 4.44 -28.22 -9.91
CA GLY A 189 4.51 -29.69 -9.75
C GLY A 189 3.44 -30.43 -10.55
N GLN A 190 2.22 -29.90 -10.58
CA GLN A 190 1.12 -30.45 -11.40
C GLN A 190 1.35 -30.21 -12.90
N TYR A 191 1.69 -28.98 -13.28
CA TYR A 191 1.88 -28.58 -14.68
C TYR A 191 3.00 -29.33 -15.38
N TYR A 192 4.16 -29.42 -14.72
CA TYR A 192 5.34 -30.12 -15.24
C TYR A 192 5.35 -31.63 -14.94
N ARG A 193 4.35 -32.13 -14.22
CA ARG A 193 4.30 -33.53 -13.75
C ARG A 193 5.50 -33.90 -12.87
N ARG A 194 5.94 -32.96 -12.03
CA ARG A 194 7.07 -33.03 -11.13
C ARG A 194 6.62 -32.66 -9.69
N PRO A 195 5.84 -33.54 -9.01
CA PRO A 195 5.26 -33.23 -7.69
C PRO A 195 6.31 -32.88 -6.63
N GLU A 196 7.54 -33.33 -6.81
CA GLU A 196 8.68 -33.04 -5.94
C GLU A 196 9.13 -31.57 -5.96
N LEU A 197 8.71 -30.74 -6.93
CA LEU A 197 9.07 -29.33 -7.00
C LEU A 197 8.67 -28.56 -5.74
N SER A 198 7.58 -28.93 -5.09
CA SER A 198 7.18 -28.34 -3.80
C SER A 198 8.24 -28.55 -2.72
N GLY A 199 8.99 -29.65 -2.79
CA GLY A 199 10.08 -29.97 -1.85
C GLY A 199 11.27 -29.01 -1.92
N LEU A 200 11.46 -28.27 -3.03
CA LEU A 200 12.49 -27.24 -3.15
C LEU A 200 12.32 -26.09 -2.14
N LEU A 201 11.10 -25.87 -1.67
CA LEU A 201 10.81 -24.84 -0.67
C LEU A 201 11.06 -25.33 0.76
N GLY A 202 11.05 -26.67 0.98
CA GLY A 202 11.08 -27.25 2.32
C GLY A 202 9.86 -26.83 3.15
N ASP A 203 10.09 -26.53 4.43
CA ASP A 203 9.05 -25.98 5.32
C ASP A 203 8.55 -24.63 4.82
N PRO A 204 7.25 -24.31 4.94
CA PRO A 204 6.69 -22.99 4.58
C PRO A 204 7.43 -21.81 5.23
N GLU A 205 7.98 -21.98 6.42
CA GLU A 205 8.73 -20.97 7.17
C GLU A 205 10.25 -21.21 7.14
N ASN A 206 10.76 -21.95 6.14
CA ASN A 206 12.19 -22.28 6.00
C ASN A 206 13.08 -21.01 6.12
N PRO A 207 13.84 -20.85 7.22
CA PRO A 207 14.60 -19.62 7.49
C PRO A 207 15.77 -19.39 6.53
N ALA A 208 16.16 -20.41 5.75
CA ALA A 208 17.18 -20.25 4.71
C ALA A 208 16.66 -19.56 3.44
N GLN A 209 15.33 -19.50 3.26
CA GLN A 209 14.69 -18.96 2.06
C GLN A 209 13.70 -17.82 2.37
N VAL A 210 13.11 -17.79 3.56
CA VAL A 210 12.02 -16.90 3.91
C VAL A 210 12.53 -15.60 4.51
N PHE A 211 12.09 -14.47 3.92
CA PHE A 211 12.48 -13.13 4.34
C PHE A 211 11.29 -12.16 4.21
N PRO A 212 11.30 -11.07 4.99
CA PRO A 212 10.35 -9.98 4.76
C PRO A 212 10.44 -9.47 3.31
N GLU A 213 9.31 -9.23 2.69
CA GLU A 213 9.18 -8.80 1.28
C GLU A 213 10.10 -7.63 0.93
N ILE A 214 10.15 -6.63 1.80
CA ILE A 214 10.89 -5.38 1.58
C ILE A 214 12.41 -5.55 1.46
N VAL A 215 12.99 -6.67 1.95
CA VAL A 215 14.44 -6.90 1.91
C VAL A 215 14.85 -7.88 0.81
N LEU A 216 13.92 -8.65 0.27
CA LEU A 216 14.24 -9.74 -0.68
C LEU A 216 14.87 -9.20 -1.97
N MET A 217 14.35 -8.10 -2.51
CA MET A 217 14.89 -7.47 -3.72
C MET A 217 16.37 -7.12 -3.57
N GLY A 218 16.72 -6.38 -2.52
CA GLY A 218 18.09 -5.97 -2.26
C GLY A 218 19.04 -7.15 -2.03
N ARG A 219 18.55 -8.26 -1.46
CA ARG A 219 19.36 -9.48 -1.29
C ARG A 219 19.68 -10.18 -2.60
N VAL A 220 18.77 -10.17 -3.57
CA VAL A 220 19.02 -10.71 -4.90
C VAL A 220 19.92 -9.76 -5.70
N GLU A 221 19.69 -8.44 -5.64
CA GLU A 221 20.55 -7.44 -6.30
C GLU A 221 21.98 -7.48 -5.79
N SER A 222 22.17 -7.60 -4.48
CA SER A 222 23.52 -7.71 -3.87
C SER A 222 24.20 -9.04 -4.08
N GLY A 223 23.51 -10.03 -4.67
CA GLY A 223 24.04 -11.38 -4.87
C GLY A 223 24.10 -12.23 -3.58
N GLN A 224 23.42 -11.83 -2.51
CA GLN A 224 23.21 -12.71 -1.33
C GLN A 224 22.32 -13.89 -1.69
N PHE A 225 21.36 -13.68 -2.62
CA PHE A 225 20.58 -14.70 -3.28
C PHE A 225 20.80 -14.64 -4.78
N ASP A 226 20.72 -15.79 -5.44
CA ASP A 226 20.91 -15.90 -6.88
C ASP A 226 19.60 -15.63 -7.63
N ALA A 227 18.46 -15.98 -7.00
CA ALA A 227 17.11 -15.75 -7.51
C ALA A 227 16.07 -15.67 -6.39
N GLY A 228 14.85 -15.23 -6.74
CA GLY A 228 13.70 -15.22 -5.85
C GLY A 228 12.38 -15.12 -6.61
N VAL A 229 11.25 -15.32 -5.90
CA VAL A 229 9.91 -15.08 -6.46
C VAL A 229 9.53 -13.63 -6.23
N PHE A 230 9.09 -12.98 -7.31
CA PHE A 230 8.64 -11.59 -7.32
C PHE A 230 7.34 -11.45 -8.09
N TYR A 231 6.61 -10.38 -7.83
CA TYR A 231 5.64 -9.90 -8.80
C TYR A 231 6.37 -9.23 -9.97
N LYS A 232 5.87 -9.39 -11.18
CA LYS A 232 6.50 -8.83 -12.39
C LYS A 232 6.72 -7.32 -12.28
N HIS A 233 5.77 -6.58 -11.73
CA HIS A 233 5.85 -5.15 -11.55
C HIS A 233 6.95 -4.68 -10.57
N GLU A 234 7.34 -5.53 -9.61
CA GLU A 234 8.42 -5.18 -8.67
C GLU A 234 9.77 -5.00 -9.38
N LEU A 235 9.95 -5.69 -10.51
CA LEU A 235 11.24 -5.68 -11.23
C LEU A 235 11.40 -4.47 -12.15
N ALA A 236 10.34 -3.68 -12.33
CA ALA A 236 10.41 -2.46 -13.11
C ALA A 236 11.39 -1.45 -12.48
N GLY A 237 12.41 -1.07 -13.21
CA GLY A 237 13.43 -0.13 -12.75
C GLY A 237 14.53 -0.72 -11.83
N HIS A 238 14.56 -2.05 -11.68
CA HIS A 238 15.61 -2.78 -10.98
C HIS A 238 16.61 -3.44 -11.95
N GLN A 239 17.81 -3.75 -11.45
CA GLN A 239 18.88 -4.39 -12.24
C GLN A 239 18.75 -5.91 -12.32
N LEU A 240 17.60 -6.46 -11.97
CA LEU A 240 17.30 -7.88 -12.06
C LEU A 240 16.69 -8.22 -13.41
N SER A 241 17.03 -9.40 -13.90
CA SER A 241 16.33 -10.06 -14.99
C SER A 241 15.32 -11.04 -14.43
N TYR A 242 14.36 -11.49 -15.24
CA TYR A 242 13.36 -12.45 -14.79
C TYR A 242 13.04 -13.51 -15.83
N ILE A 243 12.49 -14.62 -15.35
CA ILE A 243 11.92 -15.68 -16.15
C ILE A 243 10.42 -15.56 -16.09
N GLU A 244 9.78 -15.38 -17.24
CA GLU A 244 8.32 -15.47 -17.39
C GLU A 244 7.87 -16.90 -17.09
N LEU A 245 6.83 -17.04 -16.30
CA LEU A 245 6.24 -18.32 -15.97
C LEU A 245 4.96 -18.56 -16.78
N PRO A 246 4.62 -19.81 -17.15
CA PRO A 246 3.35 -20.12 -17.81
C PRO A 246 2.15 -19.57 -17.03
N PRO A 247 1.11 -19.10 -17.73
CA PRO A 247 -0.07 -18.52 -17.07
C PRO A 247 -0.81 -19.52 -16.19
N GLU A 248 -0.68 -20.81 -16.42
CA GLU A 248 -1.25 -21.88 -15.60
C GLU A 248 -0.70 -21.90 -14.17
N ILE A 249 0.49 -21.32 -13.94
CA ILE A 249 1.18 -21.38 -12.64
C ILE A 249 1.54 -20.01 -12.06
N ASN A 250 1.53 -18.94 -12.85
CA ASN A 250 2.03 -17.62 -12.43
C ASN A 250 0.99 -16.78 -11.67
N LEU A 251 -0.24 -17.29 -11.49
CA LEU A 251 -1.35 -16.63 -10.81
C LEU A 251 -1.75 -15.27 -11.44
N GLY A 252 -1.40 -15.01 -12.71
CA GLY A 252 -1.69 -13.72 -13.34
C GLY A 252 -2.91 -13.73 -14.27
N ASP A 253 -3.40 -14.89 -14.69
CA ASP A 253 -4.43 -15.01 -15.71
C ASP A 253 -5.77 -15.48 -15.13
N PRO A 254 -6.84 -14.66 -15.20
CA PRO A 254 -8.17 -15.02 -14.69
C PRO A 254 -8.77 -16.29 -15.33
N ARG A 255 -8.34 -16.68 -16.53
CA ARG A 255 -8.80 -17.92 -17.18
C ARG A 255 -8.45 -19.18 -16.38
N PHE A 256 -7.43 -19.12 -15.54
CA PHE A 256 -6.98 -20.21 -14.70
C PHE A 256 -7.43 -20.07 -13.22
N ALA A 257 -8.33 -19.13 -12.90
CA ALA A 257 -8.80 -18.89 -11.54
C ALA A 257 -9.27 -20.18 -10.84
N ALA A 258 -10.05 -21.02 -11.52
CA ALA A 258 -10.54 -22.30 -10.98
C ALA A 258 -9.39 -23.30 -10.69
N SER A 259 -8.28 -23.23 -11.42
CA SER A 259 -7.08 -24.05 -11.14
C SER A 259 -6.33 -23.51 -9.94
N TYR A 260 -6.15 -22.19 -9.86
CA TYR A 260 -5.49 -21.55 -8.73
C TYR A 260 -6.23 -21.79 -7.41
N ALA A 261 -7.56 -21.76 -7.43
CA ALA A 261 -8.42 -21.98 -6.28
C ALA A 261 -8.33 -23.38 -5.65
N ARG A 262 -7.68 -24.34 -6.33
CA ARG A 262 -7.40 -25.68 -5.75
C ARG A 262 -6.28 -25.63 -4.71
N GLU A 263 -5.45 -24.57 -4.78
CA GLU A 263 -4.39 -24.36 -3.81
C GLU A 263 -4.91 -23.49 -2.66
N SER A 264 -4.46 -23.80 -1.46
CA SER A 264 -4.77 -22.99 -0.29
C SER A 264 -3.64 -23.00 0.73
N HIS A 265 -3.64 -22.03 1.61
CA HIS A 265 -2.75 -21.93 2.75
C HIS A 265 -3.52 -21.41 3.96
N THR A 266 -3.26 -22.02 5.12
CA THR A 266 -3.75 -21.50 6.40
C THR A 266 -2.57 -20.94 7.16
N THR A 267 -2.65 -19.66 7.51
CA THR A 267 -1.60 -19.00 8.25
C THR A 267 -1.55 -19.50 9.70
N PRO A 268 -0.44 -19.29 10.42
CA PRO A 268 -0.36 -19.60 11.86
C PRO A 268 -1.42 -18.86 12.70
N SER A 269 -1.91 -17.71 12.21
CA SER A 269 -2.98 -16.93 12.87
C SER A 269 -4.39 -17.42 12.52
N GLY A 270 -4.53 -18.44 11.65
CA GLY A 270 -5.80 -19.10 11.32
C GLY A 270 -6.53 -18.52 10.12
N GLU A 271 -5.96 -17.55 9.38
CA GLU A 271 -6.58 -17.09 8.12
C GLU A 271 -6.42 -18.17 7.06
N HIS A 272 -7.53 -18.58 6.45
CA HIS A 272 -7.54 -19.50 5.32
C HIS A 272 -7.61 -18.73 4.01
N ILE A 273 -6.62 -18.92 3.14
CA ILE A 273 -6.45 -18.19 1.90
C ILE A 273 -6.40 -19.17 0.74
N ALA A 274 -7.32 -19.05 -0.21
CA ALA A 274 -7.33 -19.81 -1.44
C ALA A 274 -6.53 -19.09 -2.53
N GLY A 275 -5.98 -19.86 -3.47
CA GLY A 275 -5.30 -19.31 -4.64
C GLY A 275 -6.29 -18.59 -5.57
N SER A 276 -5.87 -17.45 -6.08
CA SER A 276 -6.67 -16.60 -6.97
C SER A 276 -5.75 -15.83 -7.92
N PRO A 277 -6.29 -15.23 -8.99
CA PRO A 277 -5.53 -14.28 -9.79
C PRO A 277 -4.99 -13.14 -8.92
N ILE A 278 -3.77 -12.68 -9.25
CA ILE A 278 -3.12 -11.59 -8.51
C ILE A 278 -3.79 -10.27 -8.84
N LEU A 279 -4.54 -9.76 -7.90
CA LEU A 279 -5.23 -8.48 -7.97
C LEU A 279 -4.81 -7.61 -6.78
N LEU A 280 -4.52 -6.37 -7.06
CA LEU A 280 -4.24 -5.37 -6.04
C LEU A 280 -5.51 -4.60 -5.73
N THR A 281 -5.66 -4.16 -4.48
CA THR A 281 -6.86 -3.48 -4.02
C THR A 281 -6.52 -2.19 -3.30
N VAL A 282 -7.47 -1.25 -3.30
CA VAL A 282 -7.43 -0.04 -2.48
C VAL A 282 -8.70 0.10 -1.68
N THR A 283 -8.58 0.52 -0.42
CA THR A 283 -9.70 0.83 0.48
C THR A 283 -9.36 1.97 1.43
N ILE A 284 -10.37 2.53 2.06
CA ILE A 284 -10.28 3.53 3.13
C ILE A 284 -10.83 2.85 4.40
N PRO A 285 -9.98 2.53 5.37
CA PRO A 285 -10.44 1.94 6.62
C PRO A 285 -11.39 2.88 7.39
N GLU A 286 -12.32 2.31 8.15
CA GLU A 286 -13.25 3.11 8.98
C GLU A 286 -12.52 3.91 10.07
N THR A 287 -11.29 3.50 10.41
CA THR A 287 -10.39 4.18 11.36
C THR A 287 -9.61 5.34 10.75
N ALA A 288 -9.77 5.64 9.46
CA ALA A 288 -9.08 6.72 8.76
C ALA A 288 -9.32 8.08 9.46
N ARG A 289 -8.24 8.78 9.78
CA ARG A 289 -8.30 10.08 10.50
C ARG A 289 -8.50 11.26 9.55
N HIS A 290 -7.90 11.17 8.35
CA HIS A 290 -7.98 12.21 7.32
C HIS A 290 -8.77 11.68 6.12
N ARG A 291 -10.05 11.32 6.35
CA ARG A 291 -10.90 10.63 5.38
C ARG A 291 -11.00 11.36 4.03
N GLU A 292 -11.03 12.70 4.03
CA GLU A 292 -11.06 13.50 2.80
C GLU A 292 -9.74 13.38 2.00
N ALA A 293 -8.60 13.42 2.68
CA ALA A 293 -7.29 13.21 2.05
C ALA A 293 -7.15 11.77 1.54
N GLY A 294 -7.64 10.80 2.31
CA GLY A 294 -7.73 9.39 1.89
C GLY A 294 -8.57 9.20 0.63
N LEU A 295 -9.73 9.87 0.55
CA LEU A 295 -10.61 9.84 -0.61
C LEU A 295 -9.94 10.46 -1.85
N ALA A 296 -9.28 11.62 -1.67
CA ALA A 296 -8.52 12.27 -2.74
C ALA A 296 -7.40 11.36 -3.26
N PHE A 297 -6.67 10.69 -2.35
CA PHE A 297 -5.60 9.77 -2.73
C PHE A 297 -6.14 8.53 -3.44
N ALA A 298 -7.17 7.87 -2.89
CA ALA A 298 -7.77 6.68 -3.51
C ALA A 298 -8.31 6.98 -4.91
N ARG A 299 -8.97 8.12 -5.10
CA ARG A 299 -9.44 8.59 -6.41
C ARG A 299 -8.27 8.84 -7.37
N PHE A 300 -7.21 9.52 -6.92
CA PHE A 300 -6.01 9.76 -7.72
C PHE A 300 -5.37 8.45 -8.15
N LEU A 301 -5.18 7.52 -7.22
CA LEU A 301 -4.58 6.21 -7.47
C LEU A 301 -5.38 5.41 -8.51
N LEU A 302 -6.70 5.31 -8.35
CA LEU A 302 -7.59 4.64 -9.32
C LEU A 302 -7.59 5.30 -10.71
N SER A 303 -7.38 6.61 -10.76
CA SER A 303 -7.29 7.36 -12.03
C SER A 303 -5.90 7.33 -12.67
N SER A 304 -4.91 6.74 -12.01
CA SER A 304 -3.49 6.74 -12.44
C SER A 304 -3.11 5.53 -13.30
N GLY A 305 -4.04 4.91 -14.03
CA GLY A 305 -3.80 3.65 -14.77
C GLY A 305 -2.55 3.68 -15.66
N LYS A 306 -2.33 4.75 -16.44
CA LYS A 306 -1.12 4.88 -17.28
C LYS A 306 0.17 4.91 -16.46
N LEU A 307 0.16 5.56 -15.30
CA LEU A 307 1.31 5.59 -14.41
C LEU A 307 1.58 4.20 -13.82
N LEU A 308 0.53 3.48 -13.41
CA LEU A 308 0.64 2.12 -12.90
C LEU A 308 1.19 1.16 -13.98
N GLU A 309 0.75 1.30 -15.22
CA GLU A 309 1.25 0.52 -16.37
C GLU A 309 2.75 0.78 -16.63
N GLN A 310 3.24 2.02 -16.45
CA GLN A 310 4.67 2.36 -16.57
C GLN A 310 5.54 1.61 -15.54
N PHE A 311 4.96 1.28 -14.38
CA PHE A 311 5.60 0.43 -13.38
C PHE A 311 5.32 -1.07 -13.57
N GLY A 312 4.76 -1.48 -14.73
CA GLY A 312 4.57 -2.89 -15.06
C GLY A 312 3.33 -3.55 -14.42
N LEU A 313 2.42 -2.75 -13.86
CA LEU A 313 1.13 -3.26 -13.38
C LEU A 313 0.17 -3.46 -14.55
N GLY A 314 -0.61 -4.55 -14.50
CA GLY A 314 -1.62 -4.85 -15.51
C GLY A 314 -2.88 -4.03 -15.28
N LYS A 315 -3.47 -3.56 -16.41
CA LYS A 315 -4.76 -2.85 -16.40
C LYS A 315 -5.89 -3.79 -16.02
N VAL A 316 -6.83 -3.29 -15.24
CA VAL A 316 -8.06 -4.00 -14.86
C VAL A 316 -9.27 -3.05 -14.94
N GLU A 317 -10.46 -3.62 -14.94
CA GLU A 317 -11.67 -2.88 -14.60
C GLU A 317 -11.77 -2.76 -13.07
N HIS A 318 -12.04 -1.57 -12.56
CA HIS A 318 -12.17 -1.35 -11.12
C HIS A 318 -13.51 -1.90 -10.63
N GLN A 319 -13.48 -3.12 -10.09
CA GLN A 319 -14.64 -3.75 -9.47
C GLN A 319 -14.61 -3.57 -7.95
N VAL A 320 -15.76 -3.61 -7.32
CA VAL A 320 -15.92 -3.43 -5.86
C VAL A 320 -16.14 -4.77 -5.20
N GLY A 321 -15.27 -5.14 -4.25
CA GLY A 321 -15.52 -6.21 -3.29
C GLY A 321 -16.16 -5.68 -2.03
N GLY A 322 -17.02 -6.50 -1.40
CA GLY A 322 -17.78 -6.12 -0.21
C GLY A 322 -19.05 -5.32 -0.52
N ASP A 323 -19.37 -4.37 0.36
CA ASP A 323 -20.60 -3.57 0.23
C ASP A 323 -20.43 -2.41 -0.75
N VAL A 324 -21.00 -2.56 -1.95
CA VAL A 324 -21.01 -1.52 -3.00
C VAL A 324 -21.69 -0.23 -2.54
N ALA A 325 -22.70 -0.31 -1.65
CA ALA A 325 -23.43 0.87 -1.18
C ALA A 325 -22.56 1.75 -0.27
N SER A 326 -21.62 1.17 0.44
CA SER A 326 -20.68 1.86 1.33
C SER A 326 -19.52 2.55 0.60
N VAL A 327 -19.33 2.32 -0.71
CA VAL A 327 -18.31 3.02 -1.50
C VAL A 327 -18.69 4.50 -1.65
N PRO A 328 -17.79 5.45 -1.35
CA PRO A 328 -18.03 6.87 -1.60
C PRO A 328 -18.45 7.13 -3.05
N PRO A 329 -19.43 8.04 -3.29
CA PRO A 329 -19.98 8.29 -4.63
C PRO A 329 -18.93 8.60 -5.69
N GLU A 330 -17.87 9.35 -5.33
CA GLU A 330 -16.79 9.74 -6.24
C GLU A 330 -15.94 8.55 -6.69
N LEU A 331 -15.76 7.56 -5.82
CA LEU A 331 -15.05 6.32 -6.17
C LEU A 331 -15.97 5.35 -6.89
N ARG A 332 -17.25 5.28 -6.49
CA ARG A 332 -18.25 4.42 -7.13
C ARG A 332 -18.42 4.78 -8.61
N ALA A 333 -18.30 6.05 -8.98
CA ALA A 333 -18.34 6.52 -10.36
C ALA A 333 -17.19 5.93 -11.24
N LEU A 334 -16.11 5.44 -10.63
CA LEU A 334 -15.00 4.79 -11.32
C LEU A 334 -15.16 3.26 -11.41
N SER A 335 -16.20 2.70 -10.77
CA SER A 335 -16.40 1.26 -10.67
C SER A 335 -17.12 0.70 -11.92
N ALA A 336 -16.67 -0.48 -12.36
CA ALA A 336 -17.33 -1.30 -13.37
C ALA A 336 -18.38 -2.29 -12.79
N GLY A 337 -18.65 -2.21 -11.48
CA GLY A 337 -19.61 -3.08 -10.80
C GLY A 337 -19.02 -3.91 -9.67
N ALA A 338 -19.76 -4.91 -9.19
CA ALA A 338 -19.35 -5.77 -8.10
C ALA A 338 -18.27 -6.78 -8.54
N PHE A 339 -17.24 -6.93 -7.72
CA PHE A 339 -16.25 -8.00 -7.86
C PHE A 339 -16.86 -9.33 -7.42
N LYS A 340 -16.65 -10.34 -8.27
CA LYS A 340 -17.01 -11.73 -7.97
C LYS A 340 -15.71 -12.53 -7.93
N PRO A 341 -15.27 -12.99 -6.76
CA PRO A 341 -14.04 -13.77 -6.60
C PRO A 341 -14.07 -15.11 -7.31
#